data_d3b4bcab32ccc0dcedf73feef8358659
#
_entry.id   d3b4bcab32ccc0dcedf73feef8358659
#
_cell.length_a   1.000
_cell.length_b   1.000
_cell.length_c   1.000
_cell.angle_alpha   90.00
_cell.angle_beta   90.00
_cell.angle_gamma   90.00
#
_symmetry.space_group_name_H-M   'P 1'
#
loop_
_entity.id
_entity.type
_entity.pdbx_description
1 polymer ?
#
loop_
_entity_poly.entity_id
_entity_poly.type
_entity_poly.pdbx_seq_one_letter_code
_entity_poly.pdbx_strand_id
1 'polypeptide(L)'
;MDAGSSRYHLAQYNLARLLAPLDHPQIADFVANLHRINTLGDRSPGFVWRLQTDDGTSTSVRVRGDELVIVNFTLWESAEALFEFTYRSGHAEMYRRRREWFEAPTEAYLVLWWVPAGHIPTVEDADERLDHLRAHGPTPYAFTFKQRFPPPGE
;
A
#
# COMPACT_ATOMS: atom_id res chain seq x y z
N MET A 1 -20.40 -21.50 -9.97
CA MET A 1 -19.20 -20.71 -9.68
C MET A 1 -19.57 -19.25 -9.57
N ASP A 2 -19.18 -18.62 -8.52
CA ASP A 2 -19.42 -17.20 -8.34
C ASP A 2 -18.39 -16.41 -9.15
N ALA A 3 -18.85 -15.73 -10.17
CA ALA A 3 -17.96 -14.95 -11.04
C ALA A 3 -17.28 -13.79 -10.33
N GLY A 4 -17.84 -13.33 -9.20
CA GLY A 4 -17.25 -12.27 -8.40
C GLY A 4 -16.26 -12.76 -7.33
N SER A 5 -16.13 -14.07 -7.18
CA SER A 5 -15.30 -14.66 -6.12
C SER A 5 -13.91 -14.97 -6.64
N SER A 6 -12.90 -14.36 -6.03
CA SER A 6 -11.51 -14.66 -6.32
C SER A 6 -10.93 -15.56 -5.23
N ARG A 7 -10.09 -16.50 -5.62
CA ARG A 7 -9.32 -17.34 -4.68
C ARG A 7 -8.15 -16.59 -4.08
N TYR A 8 -7.80 -15.44 -4.64
CA TYR A 8 -6.66 -14.65 -4.23
C TYR A 8 -7.07 -13.20 -4.07
N HIS A 9 -6.42 -12.54 -3.11
CA HIS A 9 -6.52 -11.10 -2.94
C HIS A 9 -5.19 -10.47 -3.33
N LEU A 10 -5.25 -9.24 -3.86
CA LEU A 10 -4.05 -8.49 -4.20
C LEU A 10 -3.54 -7.77 -2.97
N ALA A 11 -2.29 -8.03 -2.59
CA ALA A 11 -1.61 -7.30 -1.54
C ALA A 11 -0.84 -6.13 -2.14
N GLN A 12 -0.89 -4.99 -1.46
CA GLN A 12 -0.15 -3.79 -1.81
C GLN A 12 0.59 -3.30 -0.57
N TYR A 13 1.90 -3.09 -0.71
CA TYR A 13 2.74 -2.58 0.37
C TYR A 13 3.62 -1.49 -0.19
N ASN A 14 3.63 -0.32 0.46
CA ASN A 14 4.55 0.74 0.07
C ASN A 14 5.16 1.39 1.28
N LEU A 15 6.36 1.94 1.06
CA LEU A 15 7.12 2.72 2.03
C LEU A 15 7.20 4.15 1.54
N ALA A 16 7.20 5.09 2.47
CA ALA A 16 7.47 6.48 2.13
C ALA A 16 8.26 7.10 3.28
N ARG A 17 9.32 7.82 2.96
CA ARG A 17 10.13 8.51 3.96
C ARG A 17 9.69 9.95 4.07
N LEU A 18 9.26 10.34 5.26
CA LEU A 18 8.80 11.69 5.55
C LEU A 18 9.96 12.70 5.44
N LEU A 19 9.64 13.89 4.96
CA LEU A 19 10.59 15.01 4.93
C LEU A 19 10.84 15.59 6.33
N ALA A 20 9.96 15.32 7.28
CA ALA A 20 10.04 15.79 8.65
C ALA A 20 9.23 14.88 9.56
N PRO A 21 9.39 14.93 10.89
CA PRO A 21 8.56 14.15 11.81
C PRO A 21 7.06 14.47 11.67
N LEU A 22 6.21 13.53 12.07
CA LEU A 22 4.75 13.64 11.92
C LEU A 22 4.16 14.89 12.60
N ASP A 23 4.79 15.36 13.67
CA ASP A 23 4.32 16.54 14.41
C ASP A 23 4.85 17.86 13.84
N HIS A 24 5.68 17.81 12.80
CA HIS A 24 6.21 19.01 12.17
C HIS A 24 5.13 19.69 11.32
N PRO A 25 5.05 21.04 11.33
CA PRO A 25 4.02 21.77 10.55
C PRO A 25 4.00 21.43 9.06
N GLN A 26 5.15 21.11 8.47
CA GLN A 26 5.23 20.72 7.05
C GLN A 26 4.38 19.49 6.73
N ILE A 27 4.17 18.61 7.70
CA ILE A 27 3.46 17.33 7.52
C ILE A 27 2.00 17.44 7.95
N ALA A 28 1.59 18.59 8.50
CA ALA A 28 0.27 18.75 9.12
C ALA A 28 -0.90 18.41 8.20
N ASP A 29 -0.85 18.80 6.91
CA ASP A 29 -1.92 18.50 5.97
C ASP A 29 -2.04 17.01 5.70
N PHE A 30 -0.92 16.30 5.62
CA PHE A 30 -0.92 14.85 5.46
C PHE A 30 -1.61 14.19 6.67
N VAL A 31 -1.20 14.55 7.87
CA VAL A 31 -1.76 13.99 9.11
C VAL A 31 -3.26 14.30 9.22
N ALA A 32 -3.65 15.54 8.89
CA ALA A 32 -5.05 15.96 8.95
C ALA A 32 -5.96 15.17 8.01
N ASN A 33 -5.41 14.60 6.93
CA ASN A 33 -6.18 13.86 5.94
C ASN A 33 -6.11 12.34 6.12
N LEU A 34 -5.27 11.83 7.03
CA LEU A 34 -5.07 10.39 7.19
C LEU A 34 -6.36 9.62 7.43
N HIS A 35 -7.16 10.04 8.42
CA HIS A 35 -8.40 9.32 8.74
C HIS A 35 -9.41 9.39 7.61
N ARG A 36 -9.51 10.54 6.93
CA ARG A 36 -10.41 10.70 5.79
C ARG A 36 -10.05 9.73 4.66
N ILE A 37 -8.76 9.65 4.33
CA ILE A 37 -8.30 8.79 3.24
C ILE A 37 -8.41 7.32 3.63
N ASN A 38 -8.09 6.96 4.87
CA ASN A 38 -8.25 5.59 5.34
C ASN A 38 -9.73 5.17 5.32
N THR A 39 -10.64 6.05 5.74
CA THR A 39 -12.07 5.80 5.67
C THR A 39 -12.54 5.64 4.22
N LEU A 40 -12.03 6.48 3.33
CA LEU A 40 -12.34 6.36 1.91
C LEU A 40 -11.89 5.00 1.36
N GLY A 41 -10.70 4.54 1.73
CA GLY A 41 -10.22 3.20 1.37
C GLY A 41 -11.14 2.11 1.90
N ASP A 42 -11.47 2.17 3.20
CA ASP A 42 -12.33 1.18 3.87
C ASP A 42 -13.68 1.03 3.16
N ARG A 43 -14.19 2.09 2.53
CA ARG A 43 -15.48 2.11 1.84
C ARG A 43 -15.38 1.90 0.34
N SER A 44 -14.19 1.76 -0.19
CA SER A 44 -13.99 1.60 -1.64
C SER A 44 -14.37 0.19 -2.08
N PRO A 45 -15.00 0.03 -3.25
CA PRO A 45 -15.31 -1.29 -3.78
C PRO A 45 -14.04 -2.15 -3.90
N GLY A 46 -14.13 -3.39 -3.43
CA GLY A 46 -13.02 -4.33 -3.51
C GLY A 46 -11.99 -4.21 -2.40
N PHE A 47 -12.18 -3.29 -1.46
CA PHE A 47 -11.31 -3.20 -0.28
C PHE A 47 -11.50 -4.43 0.61
N VAL A 48 -10.40 -5.01 1.12
CA VAL A 48 -10.44 -6.20 1.98
C VAL A 48 -9.89 -5.90 3.38
N TRP A 49 -8.71 -5.29 3.45
CA TRP A 49 -8.02 -5.12 4.75
C TRP A 49 -6.93 -4.05 4.63
N ARG A 50 -6.64 -3.38 5.73
CA ARG A 50 -5.45 -2.52 5.84
C ARG A 50 -4.78 -2.69 7.19
N LEU A 51 -3.46 -2.54 7.20
CA LEU A 51 -2.67 -2.53 8.43
C LEU A 51 -3.01 -1.28 9.24
N GLN A 52 -3.29 -1.46 10.51
CA GLN A 52 -3.56 -0.36 11.42
C GLN A 52 -3.23 -0.74 12.85
N THR A 53 -2.88 0.26 13.64
CA THR A 53 -2.74 0.12 15.09
C THR A 53 -4.02 0.64 15.75
N ASP A 54 -4.04 0.72 17.10
CA ASP A 54 -5.23 1.13 17.87
C ASP A 54 -5.74 2.52 17.49
N ASP A 55 -4.89 3.40 16.96
CA ASP A 55 -5.30 4.74 16.52
C ASP A 55 -5.96 4.75 15.14
N GLY A 56 -6.10 3.60 14.49
CA GLY A 56 -6.72 3.50 13.17
C GLY A 56 -5.82 3.84 12.01
N THR A 57 -4.52 4.05 12.23
CA THR A 57 -3.53 4.34 11.19
C THR A 57 -2.36 3.38 11.29
N SER A 58 -1.44 3.42 10.31
CA SER A 58 -0.19 2.65 10.35
C SER A 58 1.04 3.50 10.64
N THR A 59 0.84 4.76 11.04
CA THR A 59 1.95 5.71 11.22
C THR A 59 2.90 5.35 12.35
N SER A 60 2.48 4.55 13.33
CA SER A 60 3.33 4.10 14.43
C SER A 60 4.07 2.80 14.13
N VAL A 61 3.75 2.14 13.01
CA VAL A 61 4.47 0.92 12.60
C VAL A 61 5.84 1.33 12.07
N ARG A 62 6.89 0.72 12.62
CA ARG A 62 8.27 1.01 12.24
C ARG A 62 8.86 -0.15 11.46
N VAL A 63 9.54 0.20 10.38
CA VAL A 63 10.21 -0.79 9.52
C VAL A 63 11.60 -0.28 9.20
N ARG A 64 12.53 -1.22 8.94
CA ARG A 64 13.88 -0.92 8.46
C ARG A 64 14.69 0.01 9.36
N GLY A 65 14.28 0.13 10.64
CA GLY A 65 15.01 0.91 11.63
C GLY A 65 14.99 2.43 11.42
N ASP A 66 14.06 2.94 10.62
CA ASP A 66 13.98 4.37 10.31
C ASP A 66 12.64 4.94 10.79
N GLU A 67 12.70 5.89 11.73
CA GLU A 67 11.50 6.51 12.32
C GLU A 67 10.73 7.40 11.33
N LEU A 68 11.37 7.86 10.26
CA LEU A 68 10.75 8.69 9.24
C LEU A 68 10.07 7.87 8.14
N VAL A 69 10.29 6.57 8.09
CA VAL A 69 9.64 5.70 7.11
C VAL A 69 8.28 5.27 7.65
N ILE A 70 7.24 5.56 6.87
CA ILE A 70 5.89 5.07 7.17
C ILE A 70 5.50 4.04 6.12
N VAL A 71 4.59 3.15 6.50
CA VAL A 71 4.13 2.06 5.63
C VAL A 71 2.65 2.22 5.32
N ASN A 72 2.27 1.76 4.14
CA ASN A 72 0.88 1.53 3.79
C ASN A 72 0.77 0.11 3.28
N PHE A 73 -0.15 -0.67 3.85
CA PHE A 73 -0.26 -2.09 3.56
C PHE A 73 -1.74 -2.46 3.51
N THR A 74 -2.21 -2.85 2.35
CA THR A 74 -3.63 -3.10 2.09
C THR A 74 -3.83 -4.37 1.28
N LEU A 75 -5.03 -4.96 1.40
CA LEU A 75 -5.47 -6.08 0.57
C LEU A 75 -6.71 -5.66 -0.21
N TRP A 76 -6.80 -6.10 -1.46
CA TRP A 76 -7.86 -5.77 -2.39
C TRP A 76 -8.34 -7.00 -3.15
N GLU A 77 -9.60 -6.99 -3.57
CA GLU A 77 -10.16 -8.10 -4.34
C GLU A 77 -9.57 -8.20 -5.74
N SER A 78 -9.09 -7.09 -6.30
CA SER A 78 -8.54 -7.05 -7.66
C SER A 78 -7.56 -5.89 -7.83
N ALA A 79 -6.77 -5.95 -8.89
CA ALA A 79 -5.87 -4.86 -9.26
C ALA A 79 -6.67 -3.62 -9.70
N GLU A 80 -7.81 -3.82 -10.36
CA GLU A 80 -8.68 -2.75 -10.81
C GLU A 80 -9.25 -1.95 -9.62
N ALA A 81 -9.66 -2.63 -8.56
CA ALA A 81 -10.18 -1.98 -7.35
C ALA A 81 -9.11 -1.09 -6.70
N LEU A 82 -7.89 -1.60 -6.57
CA LEU A 82 -6.78 -0.81 -6.03
C LEU A 82 -6.45 0.38 -6.92
N PHE A 83 -6.40 0.17 -8.22
CA PHE A 83 -6.10 1.22 -9.18
C PHE A 83 -7.14 2.36 -9.11
N GLU A 84 -8.43 2.01 -9.08
CA GLU A 84 -9.51 3.00 -8.95
C GLU A 84 -9.36 3.83 -7.67
N PHE A 85 -9.09 3.17 -6.55
CA PHE A 85 -8.87 3.88 -5.29
C PHE A 85 -7.66 4.82 -5.38
N THR A 86 -6.54 4.33 -5.89
CA THR A 86 -5.27 5.08 -5.89
C THR A 86 -5.33 6.30 -6.80
N TYR A 87 -5.88 6.15 -8.01
CA TYR A 87 -5.76 7.16 -9.06
C TYR A 87 -7.04 7.90 -9.40
N ARG A 88 -8.21 7.41 -8.99
CA ARG A 88 -9.50 8.00 -9.39
C ARG A 88 -10.42 8.36 -8.23
N SER A 89 -9.99 8.14 -7.00
CA SER A 89 -10.74 8.54 -5.81
C SER A 89 -10.12 9.79 -5.20
N GLY A 90 -10.61 10.20 -4.02
CA GLY A 90 -10.02 11.29 -3.25
C GLY A 90 -8.55 11.07 -2.86
N HIS A 91 -8.09 9.81 -2.85
CA HIS A 91 -6.68 9.48 -2.62
C HIS A 91 -5.77 10.07 -3.70
N ALA A 92 -6.28 10.22 -4.93
CA ALA A 92 -5.49 10.76 -6.04
C ALA A 92 -4.97 12.17 -5.76
N GLU A 93 -5.74 12.99 -5.05
CA GLU A 93 -5.31 14.34 -4.66
C GLU A 93 -4.11 14.27 -3.72
N MET A 94 -4.15 13.40 -2.71
CA MET A 94 -3.05 13.20 -1.78
C MET A 94 -1.81 12.67 -2.51
N TYR A 95 -2.01 11.75 -3.44
CA TYR A 95 -0.92 11.23 -4.24
C TYR A 95 -0.22 12.32 -5.05
N ARG A 96 -0.97 13.25 -5.64
CA ARG A 96 -0.39 14.38 -6.41
C ARG A 96 0.44 15.31 -5.53
N ARG A 97 0.09 15.43 -4.23
CA ARG A 97 0.79 16.28 -3.28
C ARG A 97 1.95 15.58 -2.56
N ARG A 98 2.27 14.35 -2.92
CA ARG A 98 3.20 13.50 -2.15
C ARG A 98 4.59 14.13 -1.92
N ARG A 99 5.06 14.97 -2.83
CA ARG A 99 6.38 15.62 -2.68
C ARG A 99 6.40 16.73 -1.65
N GLU A 100 5.26 17.18 -1.18
CA GLU A 100 5.18 18.11 -0.07
C GLU A 100 5.57 17.43 1.25
N TRP A 101 5.39 16.12 1.36
CA TRP A 101 5.53 15.37 2.61
C TRP A 101 6.61 14.30 2.59
N PHE A 102 6.91 13.75 1.41
CA PHE A 102 7.77 12.58 1.29
C PHE A 102 8.93 12.83 0.33
N GLU A 103 10.07 12.20 0.64
CA GLU A 103 11.23 12.20 -0.26
C GLU A 103 10.89 11.45 -1.54
N ALA A 104 11.51 11.87 -2.65
CA ALA A 104 11.40 11.14 -3.91
C ALA A 104 12.14 9.81 -3.76
N PRO A 105 11.51 8.67 -4.06
CA PRO A 105 12.19 7.38 -3.93
C PRO A 105 13.28 7.21 -4.97
N THR A 106 14.37 6.54 -4.59
CA THR A 106 15.50 6.24 -5.47
C THR A 106 15.50 4.78 -5.92
N GLU A 107 14.60 3.97 -5.38
CA GLU A 107 14.44 2.55 -5.73
C GLU A 107 12.98 2.18 -5.57
N ALA A 108 12.61 0.95 -5.94
CA ALA A 108 11.23 0.50 -5.81
C ALA A 108 10.75 0.68 -4.38
N TYR A 109 9.59 1.29 -4.21
CA TYR A 109 8.98 1.58 -2.91
C TYR A 109 7.59 0.99 -2.77
N LEU A 110 7.04 0.42 -3.82
CA LEU A 110 5.72 -0.19 -3.85
C LEU A 110 5.83 -1.57 -4.48
N VAL A 111 5.21 -2.57 -3.83
CA VAL A 111 5.21 -3.93 -4.31
C VAL A 111 3.80 -4.51 -4.22
N LEU A 112 3.45 -5.29 -5.25
CA LEU A 112 2.18 -6.01 -5.33
C LEU A 112 2.47 -7.51 -5.39
N TRP A 113 1.60 -8.30 -4.77
CA TRP A 113 1.65 -9.76 -4.91
C TRP A 113 0.28 -10.35 -4.55
N TRP A 114 0.06 -11.59 -4.96
CA TRP A 114 -1.20 -12.27 -4.67
C TRP A 114 -1.07 -13.12 -3.42
N VAL A 115 -2.10 -13.05 -2.56
CA VAL A 115 -2.20 -13.89 -1.36
C VAL A 115 -3.49 -14.70 -1.43
N PRO A 116 -3.53 -15.91 -0.86
CA PRO A 116 -4.79 -16.66 -0.79
C PRO A 116 -5.87 -15.84 -0.07
N ALA A 117 -7.07 -15.85 -0.60
CA ALA A 117 -8.19 -15.14 0.04
C ALA A 117 -8.38 -15.67 1.47
N GLY A 118 -8.53 -14.75 2.42
CA GLY A 118 -8.65 -15.08 3.84
C GLY A 118 -7.33 -15.09 4.59
N HIS A 119 -6.19 -15.04 3.90
CA HIS A 119 -4.88 -14.95 4.53
C HIS A 119 -4.45 -13.48 4.63
N ILE A 120 -3.99 -13.07 5.81
CA ILE A 120 -3.45 -11.73 6.02
C ILE A 120 -1.94 -11.86 6.20
N PRO A 121 -1.14 -11.34 5.24
CA PRO A 121 0.31 -11.44 5.32
C PRO A 121 0.86 -10.50 6.40
N THR A 122 2.10 -10.76 6.81
CA THR A 122 2.80 -9.95 7.80
C THR A 122 3.63 -8.85 7.14
N VAL A 123 4.10 -7.89 7.95
CA VAL A 123 5.03 -6.86 7.47
C VAL A 123 6.34 -7.51 7.02
N GLU A 124 6.80 -8.56 7.68
CA GLU A 124 8.00 -9.30 7.29
C GLU A 124 7.84 -9.93 5.91
N ASP A 125 6.67 -10.51 5.62
CA ASP A 125 6.35 -11.03 4.28
C ASP A 125 6.42 -9.91 3.24
N ALA A 126 5.85 -8.76 3.58
CA ALA A 126 5.81 -7.60 2.68
C ALA A 126 7.21 -7.07 2.39
N ASP A 127 8.06 -6.95 3.42
CA ASP A 127 9.44 -6.50 3.25
C ASP A 127 10.24 -7.46 2.37
N GLU A 128 10.03 -8.77 2.53
CA GLU A 128 10.67 -9.78 1.69
C GLU A 128 10.27 -9.61 0.23
N ARG A 129 8.97 -9.39 -0.04
CA ARG A 129 8.48 -9.17 -1.41
C ARG A 129 9.09 -7.92 -2.02
N LEU A 130 9.19 -6.84 -1.26
CA LEU A 130 9.80 -5.61 -1.73
C LEU A 130 11.29 -5.79 -2.04
N ASP A 131 12.02 -6.49 -1.16
CA ASP A 131 13.44 -6.78 -1.39
C ASP A 131 13.63 -7.65 -2.63
N HIS A 132 12.74 -8.62 -2.86
CA HIS A 132 12.77 -9.46 -4.06
C HIS A 132 12.57 -8.62 -5.33
N LEU A 133 11.59 -7.70 -5.29
CA LEU A 133 11.34 -6.79 -6.41
C LEU A 133 12.57 -5.94 -6.70
N ARG A 134 13.21 -5.40 -5.68
CA ARG A 134 14.42 -4.58 -5.83
C ARG A 134 15.58 -5.36 -6.44
N ALA A 135 15.70 -6.65 -6.07
CA ALA A 135 16.80 -7.49 -6.53
C ALA A 135 16.60 -8.04 -7.95
N HIS A 136 15.35 -8.34 -8.33
CA HIS A 136 15.05 -9.11 -9.54
C HIS A 136 14.17 -8.38 -10.55
N GLY A 137 13.57 -7.25 -10.18
CA GLY A 137 12.54 -6.61 -10.99
C GLY A 137 11.20 -7.36 -10.87
N PRO A 138 10.17 -6.93 -11.63
CA PRO A 138 8.84 -7.54 -11.53
C PRO A 138 8.83 -9.02 -11.91
N THR A 139 8.23 -9.83 -11.05
CA THR A 139 8.03 -11.27 -11.23
C THR A 139 6.64 -11.63 -10.69
N PRO A 140 6.12 -12.86 -10.95
CA PRO A 140 4.88 -13.29 -10.31
C PRO A 140 4.91 -13.28 -8.78
N TYR A 141 6.09 -13.36 -8.19
CA TYR A 141 6.28 -13.33 -6.74
C TYR A 141 6.14 -11.92 -6.17
N ALA A 142 6.58 -10.90 -6.93
CA ALA A 142 6.56 -9.49 -6.49
C ALA A 142 6.59 -8.60 -7.74
N PHE A 143 5.58 -7.75 -7.91
CA PHE A 143 5.43 -6.97 -9.14
C PHE A 143 4.92 -5.56 -8.86
N THR A 144 4.64 -4.80 -9.95
CA THR A 144 4.23 -3.39 -9.88
C THR A 144 2.99 -3.15 -10.74
N PHE A 145 2.42 -1.94 -10.66
CA PHE A 145 1.33 -1.55 -11.54
C PHE A 145 1.75 -1.54 -13.02
N LYS A 146 3.00 -1.24 -13.31
CA LYS A 146 3.50 -1.20 -14.69
C LYS A 146 3.62 -2.58 -15.31
N GLN A 147 3.95 -3.58 -14.51
CA GLN A 147 4.10 -4.95 -14.98
C GLN A 147 3.42 -5.88 -13.99
N ARG A 148 2.15 -6.15 -14.25
CA ARG A 148 1.31 -6.99 -13.40
C ARG A 148 1.31 -8.43 -13.87
N PHE A 149 1.03 -9.33 -12.95
CA PHE A 149 0.89 -10.77 -13.22
C PHE A 149 -0.47 -11.23 -12.68
N PRO A 150 -1.11 -12.21 -13.32
CA PRO A 150 -2.38 -12.72 -12.82
C PRO A 150 -2.18 -13.56 -11.55
N PRO A 151 -3.28 -13.82 -10.81
CA PRO A 151 -3.20 -14.74 -9.67
C PRO A 151 -2.71 -16.13 -10.10
N PRO A 152 -2.09 -16.90 -9.17
CA PRO A 152 -1.64 -18.26 -9.50
C PRO A 152 -2.79 -19.11 -10.03
N GLY A 153 -2.51 -19.88 -11.07
CA GLY A 153 -3.49 -20.78 -11.67
C GLY A 153 -4.39 -20.15 -12.72
N GLU A 154 -4.15 -18.91 -13.09
CA GLU A 154 -4.91 -18.22 -14.15
C GLU A 154 -4.03 -17.82 -15.32
#